data_d39817c8d6abb9fad3f8e9b0ce375fef
#
_entry.id   d39817c8d6abb9fad3f8e9b0ce375fef
#
_cell.length_a   1.000
_cell.length_b   1.000
_cell.length_c   1.000
_cell.angle_alpha   90.00
_cell.angle_beta   90.00
_cell.angle_gamma   90.00
#
_symmetry.space_group_name_H-M   'P 1'
#
loop_
_entity.id
_entity.type
_entity.pdbx_description
1 polymer ?
#
loop_
_entity_poly.entity_id
_entity_poly.type
_entity_poly.pdbx_seq_one_letter_code
_entity_poly.pdbx_strand_id
1 'polypeptide(L)'
;MKISEIYGKEVKNKEGKTCGWVRGVIGTAGALQFLQCFDAEEREFDIDVKDVLSFGEHIIFEDRAAAKAECRDMRLGIPAYNESGAFLGYLAEIEQGKNGTKYLIGKKKYSADEVSAGDAVIVHGGRTLKENVISSDGAIVLKKGTKLDTEALKKAEDAGEYFQAKLKTI
;
A
#
# COMPACT_ATOMS: atom_id res chain seq x y z
N MET A 1 3.69 12.78 4.32
CA MET A 1 2.90 13.33 3.20
C MET A 1 1.61 12.55 3.13
N LYS A 2 0.50 13.22 3.03
CA LYS A 2 -0.81 12.59 2.82
C LYS A 2 -1.15 12.65 1.33
N ILE A 3 -1.73 11.57 0.82
CA ILE A 3 -2.08 11.50 -0.60
C ILE A 3 -3.22 12.47 -0.94
N SER A 4 -4.17 12.68 -0.02
CA SER A 4 -5.21 13.70 -0.20
C SER A 4 -4.67 15.11 -0.44
N GLU A 5 -3.47 15.42 0.09
CA GLU A 5 -2.85 16.74 -0.06
C GLU A 5 -2.25 16.98 -1.45
N ILE A 6 -2.07 15.92 -2.25
CA ILE A 6 -1.51 16.05 -3.61
C ILE A 6 -2.56 15.97 -4.72
N TYR A 7 -3.76 15.50 -4.43
CA TYR A 7 -4.86 15.50 -5.39
C TYR A 7 -5.22 16.92 -5.82
N GLY A 8 -5.40 17.13 -7.12
CA GLY A 8 -5.69 18.43 -7.71
C GLY A 8 -4.51 19.38 -7.77
N LYS A 9 -3.34 19.00 -7.22
CA LYS A 9 -2.14 19.84 -7.39
C LYS A 9 -1.70 19.88 -8.83
N GLU A 10 -1.27 21.09 -9.22
CA GLU A 10 -0.66 21.35 -10.51
C GLU A 10 0.71 20.66 -10.59
N VAL A 11 0.96 20.01 -11.72
CA VAL A 11 2.26 19.41 -12.03
C VAL A 11 2.98 20.25 -13.07
N LYS A 12 4.24 20.55 -12.80
CA LYS A 12 5.11 21.39 -13.65
C LYS A 12 6.39 20.63 -13.97
N ASN A 13 6.86 20.80 -15.19
CA ASN A 13 8.20 20.34 -15.54
C ASN A 13 9.26 21.20 -14.83
N LYS A 14 10.53 20.79 -14.92
CA LYS A 14 11.66 21.52 -14.32
C LYS A 14 11.85 22.95 -14.84
N GLU A 15 11.25 23.29 -15.98
CA GLU A 15 11.27 24.62 -16.59
C GLU A 15 10.13 25.52 -16.07
N GLY A 16 9.28 24.98 -15.18
CA GLY A 16 8.14 25.68 -14.59
C GLY A 16 6.89 25.71 -15.45
N LYS A 17 6.89 24.99 -16.60
CA LYS A 17 5.71 24.88 -17.46
C LYS A 17 4.71 23.93 -16.84
N THR A 18 3.44 24.36 -16.74
CA THR A 18 2.33 23.50 -16.33
C THR A 18 2.09 22.40 -17.34
N CYS A 19 2.08 21.15 -16.86
CA CYS A 19 1.83 19.96 -17.66
C CYS A 19 0.45 19.34 -17.37
N GLY A 20 -0.13 19.63 -16.21
CA GLY A 20 -1.44 19.10 -15.84
C GLY A 20 -1.68 19.13 -14.33
N TRP A 21 -2.57 18.25 -13.87
CA TRP A 21 -2.99 18.15 -12.47
C TRP A 21 -3.06 16.69 -12.01
N VAL A 22 -2.74 16.44 -10.74
CA VAL A 22 -2.85 15.10 -10.15
C VAL A 22 -4.30 14.72 -9.93
N ARG A 23 -4.71 13.58 -10.47
CA ARG A 23 -6.03 12.99 -10.25
C ARG A 23 -6.01 11.77 -9.34
N GLY A 24 -4.92 11.01 -9.39
CA GLY A 24 -4.80 9.77 -8.67
C GLY A 24 -3.36 9.42 -8.33
N VAL A 25 -3.21 8.32 -7.63
CA VAL A 25 -1.91 7.73 -7.34
C VAL A 25 -1.97 6.25 -7.63
N ILE A 26 -0.88 5.72 -8.14
CA ILE A 26 -0.72 4.31 -8.45
C ILE A 26 0.44 3.78 -7.61
N GLY A 27 0.23 2.64 -6.96
CA GLY A 27 1.26 2.05 -6.14
C GLY A 27 1.04 0.57 -5.91
N THR A 28 2.07 -0.09 -5.40
CA THR A 28 1.97 -1.42 -4.82
C THR A 28 1.88 -1.31 -3.29
N ALA A 29 1.48 -2.39 -2.62
CA ALA A 29 1.49 -2.43 -1.16
C ALA A 29 2.86 -1.97 -0.64
N GLY A 30 2.88 -0.80 0.02
CA GLY A 30 4.07 -0.24 0.65
C GLY A 30 4.75 0.92 -0.05
N ALA A 31 4.50 1.19 -1.33
CA ALA A 31 5.15 2.29 -2.03
C ALA A 31 4.24 2.97 -3.06
N LEU A 32 4.19 4.29 -2.99
CA LEU A 32 3.69 5.12 -4.08
C LEU A 32 4.69 5.04 -5.24
N GLN A 33 4.22 4.68 -6.43
CA GLN A 33 5.08 4.51 -7.60
C GLN A 33 4.85 5.58 -8.66
N PHE A 34 3.59 5.92 -8.93
CA PHE A 34 3.24 6.89 -9.96
C PHE A 34 2.19 7.88 -9.47
N LEU A 35 2.22 9.08 -10.02
CA LEU A 35 1.15 10.05 -9.97
C LEU A 35 0.39 9.96 -11.28
N GLN A 36 -0.91 9.70 -11.21
CA GLN A 36 -1.79 9.75 -12.37
C GLN A 36 -2.24 11.19 -12.58
N CYS A 37 -1.97 11.73 -13.75
CA CYS A 37 -2.19 13.13 -14.06
C CYS A 37 -3.04 13.29 -15.32
N PHE A 38 -3.63 14.49 -15.48
CA PHE A 38 -4.37 14.90 -16.65
C PHE A 38 -3.85 16.23 -17.15
N ASP A 39 -3.66 16.36 -18.45
CA ASP A 39 -3.35 17.64 -19.08
C ASP A 39 -4.61 18.50 -19.32
N ALA A 40 -4.44 19.65 -19.94
CA ALA A 40 -5.53 20.57 -20.24
C ALA A 40 -6.54 20.00 -21.26
N GLU A 41 -6.16 19.01 -22.03
CA GLU A 41 -7.02 18.30 -23.00
C GLU A 41 -7.60 16.99 -22.42
N GLU A 42 -7.53 16.81 -21.09
CA GLU A 42 -7.99 15.62 -20.37
C GLU A 42 -7.29 14.30 -20.76
N ARG A 43 -6.11 14.38 -21.35
CA ARG A 43 -5.31 13.19 -21.67
C ARG A 43 -4.57 12.72 -20.44
N GLU A 44 -4.66 11.44 -20.17
CA GLU A 44 -3.98 10.81 -19.04
C GLU A 44 -2.49 10.63 -19.29
N PHE A 45 -1.69 10.91 -18.28
CA PHE A 45 -0.28 10.56 -18.24
C PHE A 45 0.17 10.26 -16.80
N ASP A 46 1.18 9.41 -16.67
CA ASP A 46 1.71 9.00 -15.39
C ASP A 46 3.11 9.61 -15.18
N ILE A 47 3.37 10.06 -13.94
CA ILE A 47 4.69 10.52 -13.51
C ILE A 47 5.24 9.50 -12.51
N ASP A 48 6.41 8.90 -12.80
CA ASP A 48 7.11 8.08 -11.80
C ASP A 48 7.51 8.98 -10.62
N VAL A 49 7.20 8.54 -9.41
CA VAL A 49 7.54 9.29 -8.18
C VAL A 49 9.05 9.51 -8.05
N LYS A 50 9.87 8.66 -8.66
CA LYS A 50 11.33 8.84 -8.73
C LYS A 50 11.76 10.06 -9.55
N ASP A 51 10.94 10.46 -10.51
CA ASP A 51 11.19 11.63 -11.35
C ASP A 51 10.62 12.92 -10.72
N VAL A 52 9.92 12.81 -9.58
CA VAL A 52 9.44 13.98 -8.84
C VAL A 52 10.58 14.64 -8.07
N LEU A 53 10.87 15.88 -8.41
CA LEU A 53 11.90 16.69 -7.77
C LEU A 53 11.39 17.38 -6.50
N SER A 54 10.13 17.74 -6.45
CA SER A 54 9.52 18.45 -5.32
C SER A 54 8.02 18.19 -5.17
N PHE A 55 7.58 17.97 -3.93
CA PHE A 55 6.19 17.92 -3.50
C PHE A 55 5.87 19.18 -2.66
N GLY A 56 5.75 20.33 -3.31
CA GLY A 56 5.44 21.60 -2.67
C GLY A 56 4.00 22.07 -2.92
N GLU A 57 3.84 23.38 -3.11
CA GLU A 57 2.58 23.99 -3.57
C GLU A 57 2.21 23.43 -4.95
N HIS A 58 3.18 23.28 -5.83
CA HIS A 58 3.12 22.54 -7.08
C HIS A 58 4.01 21.29 -6.97
N ILE A 59 3.74 20.30 -7.82
CA ILE A 59 4.62 19.14 -7.98
C ILE A 59 5.54 19.41 -9.16
N ILE A 60 6.83 19.38 -8.91
CA ILE A 60 7.85 19.59 -9.96
C ILE A 60 8.48 18.26 -10.30
N PHE A 61 8.55 17.91 -11.57
CA PHE A 61 9.11 16.66 -12.03
C PHE A 61 10.08 16.82 -13.21
N GLU A 62 10.96 15.83 -13.38
CA GLU A 62 11.79 15.71 -14.58
C GLU A 62 10.96 15.13 -15.72
N ASP A 63 10.95 15.85 -16.87
CA ASP A 63 10.22 15.40 -18.05
C ASP A 63 10.98 14.22 -18.69
N ARG A 64 10.63 13.00 -18.26
CA ARG A 64 11.08 11.76 -18.87
C ARG A 64 9.88 11.05 -19.48
N ALA A 65 10.11 10.30 -20.56
CA ALA A 65 9.06 9.50 -21.16
C ALA A 65 8.44 8.58 -20.09
N ALA A 66 7.16 8.80 -19.82
CA ALA A 66 6.44 8.05 -18.79
C ALA A 66 6.45 6.57 -19.13
N ALA A 67 6.97 5.74 -18.25
CA ALA A 67 6.73 4.31 -18.29
C ALA A 67 5.26 4.09 -17.93
N LYS A 68 4.52 3.37 -18.79
CA LYS A 68 3.14 2.96 -18.45
C LYS A 68 3.19 2.11 -17.19
N ALA A 69 2.45 2.53 -16.17
CA ALA A 69 2.29 1.75 -14.96
C ALA A 69 1.54 0.46 -15.28
N GLU A 70 2.16 -0.68 -15.03
CA GLU A 70 1.49 -1.98 -15.02
C GLU A 70 0.71 -2.21 -13.71
N CYS A 71 0.71 -1.24 -12.81
CA CYS A 71 0.15 -1.33 -11.47
C CYS A 71 -1.29 -0.85 -11.42
N ARG A 72 -2.08 -1.48 -10.53
CA ARG A 72 -3.50 -1.15 -10.33
C ARG A 72 -3.68 0.12 -9.51
N ASP A 73 -4.72 0.86 -9.83
CA ASP A 73 -5.12 2.09 -9.14
C ASP A 73 -5.31 1.91 -7.63
N MET A 74 -4.61 2.70 -6.84
CA MET A 74 -4.94 2.93 -5.45
C MET A 74 -5.69 4.26 -5.34
N ARG A 75 -7.01 4.19 -5.34
CA ARG A 75 -7.85 5.39 -5.22
C ARG A 75 -8.35 5.54 -3.79
N LEU A 76 -8.33 6.76 -3.26
CA LEU A 76 -9.08 7.06 -2.06
C LEU A 76 -10.58 6.80 -2.33
N GLY A 77 -11.29 6.31 -1.33
CA GLY A 77 -12.70 5.97 -1.44
C GLY A 77 -13.00 4.55 -1.93
N ILE A 78 -12.01 3.72 -2.28
CA ILE A 78 -12.25 2.32 -2.58
C ILE A 78 -12.64 1.55 -1.31
N PRO A 79 -13.54 0.54 -1.43
CA PRO A 79 -13.98 -0.24 -0.28
C PRO A 79 -12.85 -1.12 0.26
N ALA A 80 -12.86 -1.35 1.56
CA ALA A 80 -11.90 -2.21 2.23
C ALA A 80 -12.61 -3.33 2.99
N TYR A 81 -12.05 -4.53 2.90
CA TYR A 81 -12.56 -5.74 3.54
C TYR A 81 -11.43 -6.45 4.28
N ASN A 82 -11.79 -7.23 5.27
CA ASN A 82 -10.84 -8.17 5.85
C ASN A 82 -10.80 -9.47 5.01
N GLU A 83 -9.90 -10.40 5.35
CA GLU A 83 -9.76 -11.69 4.67
C GLU A 83 -11.00 -12.57 4.74
N SER A 84 -11.92 -12.35 5.69
CA SER A 84 -13.20 -13.05 5.76
C SER A 84 -14.30 -12.38 4.91
N GLY A 85 -13.98 -11.30 4.20
CA GLY A 85 -14.95 -10.54 3.40
C GLY A 85 -15.79 -9.54 4.19
N ALA A 86 -15.53 -9.35 5.49
CA ALA A 86 -16.26 -8.36 6.26
C ALA A 86 -15.81 -6.94 5.89
N PHE A 87 -16.76 -6.05 5.63
CA PHE A 87 -16.52 -4.66 5.27
C PHE A 87 -15.93 -3.88 6.46
N LEU A 88 -14.82 -3.20 6.22
CA LEU A 88 -14.09 -2.41 7.22
C LEU A 88 -14.28 -0.90 7.06
N GLY A 89 -14.83 -0.48 5.93
CA GLY A 89 -14.96 0.93 5.56
C GLY A 89 -14.32 1.22 4.22
N TYR A 90 -14.00 2.47 4.00
CA TYR A 90 -13.34 2.93 2.77
C TYR A 90 -11.90 3.37 3.07
N LEU A 91 -11.02 3.26 2.09
CA LEU A 91 -9.70 3.84 2.14
C LEU A 91 -9.83 5.37 2.15
N ALA A 92 -9.66 5.95 3.32
CA ALA A 92 -9.86 7.39 3.53
C ALA A 92 -8.58 8.20 3.28
N GLU A 93 -7.40 7.61 3.57
CA GLU A 93 -6.13 8.31 3.42
C GLU A 93 -4.97 7.32 3.26
N ILE A 94 -3.93 7.77 2.58
CA ILE A 94 -2.62 7.10 2.50
C ILE A 94 -1.57 8.08 3.00
N GLU A 95 -0.91 7.74 4.09
CA GLU A 95 0.16 8.54 4.69
C GLU A 95 1.52 7.93 4.38
N GLN A 96 2.39 8.69 3.75
CA GLN A 96 3.77 8.28 3.49
C GLN A 96 4.72 9.02 4.43
N GLY A 97 5.48 8.29 5.22
CA GLY A 97 6.41 8.82 6.21
C GLY A 97 7.75 8.09 6.21
N LYS A 98 8.68 8.55 7.05
CA LYS A 98 10.00 7.91 7.21
C LYS A 98 9.91 6.44 7.66
N ASN A 99 8.85 6.07 8.34
CA ASN A 99 8.61 4.72 8.86
C ASN A 99 7.70 3.88 7.93
N GLY A 100 7.63 4.22 6.64
CA GLY A 100 6.82 3.51 5.65
C GLY A 100 5.45 4.14 5.40
N THR A 101 4.65 3.41 4.63
CA THR A 101 3.30 3.82 4.22
C THR A 101 2.27 3.30 5.23
N LYS A 102 1.29 4.15 5.56
CA LYS A 102 0.13 3.79 6.38
C LYS A 102 -1.16 4.08 5.64
N TYR A 103 -2.11 3.20 5.78
CA TYR A 103 -3.44 3.26 5.16
C TYR A 103 -4.48 3.53 6.24
N LEU A 104 -5.22 4.64 6.11
CA LEU A 104 -6.37 4.93 6.96
C LEU A 104 -7.62 4.33 6.34
N ILE A 105 -8.17 3.29 6.96
CA ILE A 105 -9.38 2.59 6.53
C ILE A 105 -10.42 2.73 7.64
N GLY A 106 -11.54 3.36 7.32
CA GLY A 106 -12.51 3.75 8.32
C GLY A 106 -11.86 4.64 9.40
N LYS A 107 -11.73 4.13 10.63
CA LYS A 107 -11.11 4.87 11.75
C LYS A 107 -9.75 4.29 12.19
N LYS A 108 -9.25 3.27 11.51
CA LYS A 108 -8.02 2.57 11.88
C LYS A 108 -6.92 2.78 10.86
N LYS A 109 -5.67 2.82 11.35
CA LYS A 109 -4.47 2.85 10.51
C LYS A 109 -3.86 1.46 10.44
N TYR A 110 -3.48 1.08 9.23
CA TYR A 110 -2.83 -0.19 8.90
C TYR A 110 -1.50 0.12 8.24
N SER A 111 -0.50 -0.73 8.46
CA SER A 111 0.78 -0.67 7.77
C SER A 111 0.70 -1.34 6.38
N ALA A 112 1.68 -1.09 5.54
CA ALA A 112 1.69 -1.60 4.17
C ALA A 112 1.71 -3.12 4.07
N ASP A 113 2.34 -3.79 5.03
CA ASP A 113 2.39 -5.25 5.15
C ASP A 113 1.05 -5.87 5.60
N GLU A 114 0.15 -5.06 6.12
CA GLU A 114 -1.20 -5.48 6.53
C GLU A 114 -2.25 -5.30 5.41
N VAL A 115 -1.87 -4.75 4.26
CA VAL A 115 -2.82 -4.33 3.23
C VAL A 115 -2.40 -4.81 1.85
N SER A 116 -3.32 -5.40 1.12
CA SER A 116 -3.23 -5.59 -0.34
C SER A 116 -4.22 -4.67 -1.03
N ALA A 117 -3.80 -4.02 -2.09
CA ALA A 117 -4.65 -3.11 -2.86
C ALA A 117 -4.91 -3.65 -4.28
N GLY A 118 -6.11 -3.41 -4.76
CA GLY A 118 -6.60 -3.75 -6.08
C GLY A 118 -7.89 -2.96 -6.34
N ASP A 119 -8.92 -3.59 -6.91
CA ASP A 119 -10.25 -2.99 -7.06
C ASP A 119 -10.93 -2.74 -5.70
N ALA A 120 -10.44 -3.41 -4.67
CA ALA A 120 -10.74 -3.18 -3.26
C ALA A 120 -9.47 -3.31 -2.43
N VAL A 121 -9.46 -2.76 -1.24
CA VAL A 121 -8.40 -2.97 -0.26
C VAL A 121 -8.73 -4.21 0.56
N ILE A 122 -7.80 -5.15 0.63
CA ILE A 122 -7.90 -6.30 1.54
C ILE A 122 -6.95 -6.05 2.70
N VAL A 123 -7.52 -5.96 3.89
CA VAL A 123 -6.75 -5.90 5.13
C VAL A 123 -6.49 -7.31 5.60
N HIS A 124 -5.23 -7.70 5.57
CA HIS A 124 -4.77 -8.94 6.16
C HIS A 124 -4.78 -8.74 7.68
N GLY A 125 -5.82 -9.25 8.32
CA GLY A 125 -5.88 -9.25 9.78
C GLY A 125 -4.63 -9.94 10.29
N GLY A 126 -3.88 -9.29 11.14
CA GLY A 126 -2.81 -9.97 11.82
C GLY A 126 -3.39 -11.17 12.56
N ARG A 127 -3.45 -12.30 11.88
CA ARG A 127 -3.89 -13.57 12.47
C ARG A 127 -2.95 -13.82 13.63
N THR A 128 -3.51 -13.96 14.80
CA THR A 128 -2.75 -14.26 16.00
C THR A 128 -2.85 -15.74 16.28
N LEU A 129 -1.71 -16.37 16.54
CA LEU A 129 -1.70 -17.79 16.89
C LEU A 129 -2.47 -18.06 18.17
N LYS A 130 -3.44 -18.98 18.11
CA LYS A 130 -4.17 -19.50 19.29
C LYS A 130 -3.34 -20.49 20.09
N GLU A 131 -2.39 -21.14 19.42
CA GLU A 131 -1.55 -22.19 19.99
C GLU A 131 -0.11 -22.02 19.50
N ASN A 132 0.83 -22.69 20.17
CA ASN A 132 2.20 -22.77 19.68
C ASN A 132 2.26 -23.55 18.36
N VAL A 133 3.10 -23.09 17.43
CA VAL A 133 3.56 -23.86 16.29
C VAL A 133 4.80 -24.62 16.73
N ILE A 134 4.76 -25.94 16.59
CA ILE A 134 5.80 -26.84 17.10
C ILE A 134 6.35 -27.62 15.91
N SER A 135 7.64 -27.65 15.74
CA SER A 135 8.34 -28.44 14.73
C SER A 135 8.27 -29.95 15.03
N SER A 136 8.59 -30.75 14.03
CA SER A 136 8.57 -32.22 14.13
C SER A 136 9.49 -32.79 15.22
N ASP A 137 10.53 -32.05 15.62
CA ASP A 137 11.44 -32.37 16.72
C ASP A 137 10.96 -31.86 18.09
N GLY A 138 9.77 -31.26 18.17
CA GLY A 138 9.17 -30.76 19.40
C GLY A 138 9.60 -29.35 19.81
N ALA A 139 10.41 -28.65 19.02
CA ALA A 139 10.80 -27.27 19.32
C ALA A 139 9.66 -26.29 19.00
N ILE A 140 9.51 -25.22 19.81
CA ILE A 140 8.54 -24.15 19.54
C ILE A 140 9.11 -23.22 18.48
N VAL A 141 8.53 -23.24 17.28
CA VAL A 141 8.86 -22.36 16.15
C VAL A 141 8.26 -20.96 16.37
N LEU A 142 6.95 -20.93 16.66
CA LEU A 142 6.21 -19.70 16.97
C LEU A 142 5.35 -19.90 18.22
N LYS A 143 5.33 -18.89 19.10
CA LYS A 143 4.56 -18.96 20.34
C LYS A 143 3.09 -18.58 20.11
N LYS A 144 2.20 -19.13 20.91
CA LYS A 144 0.83 -18.62 21.07
C LYS A 144 0.85 -17.10 21.27
N GLY A 145 -0.07 -16.37 20.64
CA GLY A 145 -0.13 -14.92 20.69
C GLY A 145 0.79 -14.22 19.68
N THR A 146 1.63 -14.93 18.93
CA THR A 146 2.42 -14.35 17.85
C THR A 146 1.50 -13.89 16.72
N LYS A 147 1.64 -12.64 16.30
CA LYS A 147 0.99 -12.12 15.08
C LYS A 147 1.66 -12.77 13.87
N LEU A 148 0.86 -13.36 12.97
CA LEU A 148 1.36 -13.93 11.71
C LEU A 148 1.56 -12.83 10.69
N ASP A 149 2.69 -12.18 10.75
CA ASP A 149 3.21 -11.31 9.72
C ASP A 149 4.11 -12.09 8.74
N THR A 150 4.65 -11.40 7.77
CA THR A 150 5.52 -12.00 6.74
C THR A 150 6.77 -12.68 7.34
N GLU A 151 7.32 -12.11 8.41
CA GLU A 151 8.50 -12.64 9.09
C GLU A 151 8.17 -13.94 9.86
N ALA A 152 7.05 -13.93 10.60
CA ALA A 152 6.57 -15.11 11.31
C ALA A 152 6.22 -16.25 10.35
N LEU A 153 5.56 -15.93 9.21
CA LEU A 153 5.26 -16.93 8.16
C LEU A 153 6.51 -17.50 7.54
N LYS A 154 7.51 -16.68 7.23
CA LYS A 154 8.79 -17.15 6.71
C LYS A 154 9.51 -18.04 7.70
N LYS A 155 9.53 -17.68 8.98
CA LYS A 155 10.11 -18.52 10.03
C LYS A 155 9.41 -19.88 10.16
N ALA A 156 8.07 -19.92 10.00
CA ALA A 156 7.33 -21.17 9.98
C ALA A 156 7.61 -21.99 8.72
N GLU A 157 7.79 -21.33 7.57
CA GLU A 157 8.15 -21.98 6.29
C GLU A 157 9.54 -22.61 6.35
N ASP A 158 10.54 -21.86 6.85
CA ASP A 158 11.91 -22.34 7.03
C ASP A 158 11.97 -23.56 7.97
N ALA A 159 11.04 -23.66 8.91
CA ALA A 159 10.89 -24.81 9.80
C ALA A 159 9.99 -25.93 9.26
N GLY A 160 9.43 -25.80 8.04
CA GLY A 160 8.51 -26.75 7.45
C GLY A 160 7.07 -26.72 8.03
N GLU A 161 6.73 -25.72 8.86
CA GLU A 161 5.49 -25.65 9.63
C GLU A 161 4.50 -24.57 9.13
N TYR A 162 4.63 -24.15 7.88
CA TYR A 162 3.81 -23.09 7.29
C TYR A 162 2.31 -23.35 7.39
N PHE A 163 1.88 -24.58 7.04
CA PHE A 163 0.46 -24.95 7.13
C PHE A 163 -0.03 -24.99 8.56
N GLN A 164 0.78 -25.50 9.48
CA GLN A 164 0.44 -25.53 10.90
C GLN A 164 0.25 -24.11 11.45
N ALA A 165 1.14 -23.17 11.06
CA ALA A 165 1.02 -21.77 11.43
C ALA A 165 -0.29 -21.15 10.94
N LYS A 166 -0.71 -21.43 9.70
CA LYS A 166 -1.98 -20.93 9.16
C LYS A 166 -3.22 -21.56 9.80
N LEU A 167 -3.19 -22.85 10.10
CA LEU A 167 -4.33 -23.56 10.70
C LEU A 167 -4.58 -23.18 12.17
N LYS A 168 -3.54 -22.78 12.90
CA LYS A 168 -3.62 -22.38 14.33
C LYS A 168 -3.98 -20.92 14.55
N THR A 169 -4.47 -20.25 13.52
CA THR A 169 -4.94 -18.85 13.62
C THR A 169 -6.45 -18.75 13.76
N ILE A 170 -6.87 -17.61 14.21
CA ILE A 170 -8.30 -17.22 14.23
C ILE A 170 -8.59 -16.34 13.04
#